data_4648278c78c56541167e0103243ce02e
#
_entry.id   4648278c78c56541167e0103243ce02e
#
_cell.length_a   1.000
_cell.length_b   1.000
_cell.length_c   1.000
_cell.angle_alpha   90.00
_cell.angle_beta   90.00
_cell.angle_gamma   90.00
#
_symmetry.space_group_name_H-M   'P 1'
#
loop_
_entity.id
_entity.type
_entity.pdbx_description
1 polymer ?
#
loop_
_entity_poly.entity_id
_entity_poly.type
_entity_poly.pdbx_seq_one_letter_code
_entity_poly.pdbx_strand_id
1 'polypeptide(L)'
;MKKNVFSLLIIIVVVFFSCNPKSKNKEVEMKSKDHKEIVYQVFTRLFGNTNTTNKPWGTIEENGVGKFNDFSDKALQEIKDLGVTHIWYTGVLHHATITDYTKYGISNDDPDVVKGRAGSPYAVKDYYNVNPDLAIDPAKRLEEFEDLIDRTHRIGMKVVIDIVPNHIARGYKGMTNPEGVSDFGANDNATIEYGKNNNFYYIPGQDFKAPNWQNNYQPLGGEQNVLADGKFEEKPAKWTGNGSRLAQPDFYDWYETVKINYGIKPDGSKDFDELPSEYVSKDYKAHVAFWEGKEVPDSWNKFRDIALYWLDKGVDGFRYDMAEMVPVEFWSYMNSVIKMKNPNAFILAEVYNPSLYRDYIYKGKMDYLYDKVAFYDTIKHIIQGHGLTDNLPEIKNDLSDIEHNMLHFLENHDEQRIASPDFAGSAEKGKPAMVVSTTISTAPTMIYFGQEVGEPGAENAGFGASTRTSIFDYIGVTHHQRWVNNNQFDGGQLSERESNLRDFYKRLLNFTINSSALMGNYKEIHYYNKENTENYNHRVFSFVRWSSEEKLIIISNFDASESFEFELKIPDDIIAAWDLKEGEYKLIEQLYGEFPSELIIEQGKGTIKMKLEPLVSLILKVVN
;
A
#
# COMPACT_ATOMS: atom_id res chain seq x y z
N MET A 1 -4.46 -39.00 -94.67
CA MET A 1 -3.83 -39.28 -93.36
C MET A 1 -4.13 -38.07 -92.44
N LYS A 2 -5.10 -38.21 -91.55
CA LYS A 2 -5.54 -37.18 -90.60
C LYS A 2 -5.12 -37.59 -89.24
N LYS A 3 -4.35 -36.74 -88.52
CA LYS A 3 -4.07 -36.90 -87.13
C LYS A 3 -4.94 -35.96 -86.29
N ASN A 4 -5.77 -36.54 -85.45
CA ASN A 4 -6.60 -35.86 -84.52
C ASN A 4 -5.70 -35.42 -83.29
N VAL A 5 -5.81 -34.15 -82.92
CA VAL A 5 -5.20 -33.64 -81.69
C VAL A 5 -6.36 -33.34 -80.71
N PHE A 6 -6.41 -34.08 -79.60
CA PHE A 6 -7.35 -33.84 -78.52
C PHE A 6 -6.76 -32.73 -77.62
N SER A 7 -7.48 -31.60 -77.55
CA SER A 7 -7.16 -30.56 -76.56
C SER A 7 -7.83 -30.87 -75.22
N LEU A 8 -7.02 -31.06 -74.17
CA LEU A 8 -7.48 -31.24 -72.82
C LEU A 8 -7.58 -29.87 -72.12
N LEU A 9 -8.81 -29.47 -71.84
CA LEU A 9 -9.09 -28.21 -71.09
C LEU A 9 -8.95 -28.50 -69.61
N ILE A 10 -7.89 -27.98 -68.97
CA ILE A 10 -7.72 -28.02 -67.55
C ILE A 10 -8.40 -26.80 -66.94
N ILE A 11 -9.50 -27.02 -66.18
CA ILE A 11 -10.17 -26.00 -65.39
C ILE A 11 -9.42 -25.91 -64.08
N ILE A 12 -8.67 -24.81 -63.85
CA ILE A 12 -8.06 -24.48 -62.55
C ILE A 12 -9.12 -23.78 -61.70
N VAL A 13 -9.66 -24.50 -60.70
CA VAL A 13 -10.48 -23.90 -59.65
C VAL A 13 -9.55 -23.23 -58.65
N VAL A 14 -9.47 -21.90 -58.68
CA VAL A 14 -8.76 -21.12 -57.67
C VAL A 14 -9.69 -20.95 -56.47
N VAL A 15 -9.44 -21.74 -55.42
CA VAL A 15 -10.10 -21.57 -54.12
C VAL A 15 -9.38 -20.42 -53.40
N PHE A 16 -10.04 -19.26 -53.33
CA PHE A 16 -9.60 -18.19 -52.46
C PHE A 16 -9.81 -18.56 -50.98
N PHE A 17 -8.77 -19.01 -50.28
CA PHE A 17 -8.76 -19.02 -48.85
C PHE A 17 -8.57 -17.58 -48.35
N SER A 18 -9.66 -16.98 -47.90
CA SER A 18 -9.59 -15.73 -47.12
C SER A 18 -9.02 -16.06 -45.74
N CYS A 19 -7.72 -15.92 -45.59
CA CYS A 19 -7.09 -15.89 -44.28
C CYS A 19 -7.35 -14.51 -43.67
N ASN A 20 -8.34 -14.43 -42.77
CA ASN A 20 -8.43 -13.35 -41.80
C ASN A 20 -7.25 -13.49 -40.85
N PRO A 21 -6.32 -12.53 -40.74
CA PRO A 21 -5.30 -12.56 -39.69
C PRO A 21 -6.01 -12.25 -38.38
N LYS A 22 -6.34 -13.27 -37.57
CA LYS A 22 -6.57 -13.07 -36.17
C LYS A 22 -5.27 -12.43 -35.61
N SER A 23 -5.35 -11.17 -35.26
CA SER A 23 -4.32 -10.52 -34.46
C SER A 23 -4.17 -11.33 -33.20
N LYS A 24 -3.12 -12.11 -33.11
CA LYS A 24 -2.64 -12.63 -31.82
C LYS A 24 -2.15 -11.41 -31.06
N ASN A 25 -3.00 -10.85 -30.21
CA ASN A 25 -2.51 -10.08 -29.08
C ASN A 25 -1.53 -11.00 -28.35
N LYS A 26 -0.24 -10.72 -28.46
CA LYS A 26 0.72 -11.23 -27.49
C LYS A 26 0.37 -10.52 -26.18
N GLU A 27 -0.41 -11.19 -25.35
CA GLU A 27 -0.39 -10.90 -23.92
C GLU A 27 1.09 -10.88 -23.53
N VAL A 28 1.52 -9.77 -22.98
CA VAL A 28 2.81 -9.69 -22.27
C VAL A 28 2.60 -10.60 -21.08
N GLU A 29 3.09 -11.84 -21.15
CA GLU A 29 3.17 -12.73 -20.00
C GLU A 29 3.97 -12.01 -18.91
N MET A 30 3.27 -11.33 -18.00
CA MET A 30 3.81 -11.15 -16.66
C MET A 30 4.05 -12.56 -16.13
N LYS A 31 5.30 -12.91 -15.80
CA LYS A 31 5.58 -14.14 -15.08
C LYS A 31 4.64 -14.16 -13.88
N SER A 32 3.73 -15.11 -13.85
CA SER A 32 2.89 -15.33 -12.68
C SER A 32 3.84 -15.48 -11.50
N LYS A 33 3.67 -14.68 -10.46
CA LYS A 33 4.43 -14.88 -9.21
C LYS A 33 4.01 -16.24 -8.67
N ASP A 34 4.98 -17.05 -8.28
CA ASP A 34 4.70 -18.38 -7.77
C ASP A 34 4.04 -18.37 -6.39
N HIS A 35 4.15 -17.22 -5.68
CA HIS A 35 3.68 -17.06 -4.31
C HIS A 35 3.10 -15.67 -4.08
N LYS A 36 2.14 -15.60 -3.16
CA LYS A 36 1.59 -14.33 -2.66
C LYS A 36 2.64 -13.54 -1.89
N GLU A 37 2.55 -12.20 -1.98
CA GLU A 37 3.40 -11.29 -1.24
C GLU A 37 2.66 -10.72 -0.04
N ILE A 38 3.36 -10.60 1.09
CA ILE A 38 2.85 -9.95 2.31
C ILE A 38 3.75 -8.76 2.62
N VAL A 39 3.12 -7.58 2.67
CA VAL A 39 3.79 -6.33 3.03
C VAL A 39 3.53 -6.03 4.50
N TYR A 40 4.59 -5.81 5.27
CA TYR A 40 4.52 -5.30 6.63
C TYR A 40 4.85 -3.81 6.62
N GLN A 41 3.85 -2.97 6.75
CA GLN A 41 4.06 -1.54 6.90
C GLN A 41 4.49 -1.25 8.33
N VAL A 42 5.61 -0.57 8.51
CA VAL A 42 6.11 -0.18 9.84
C VAL A 42 6.37 1.32 9.89
N PHE A 43 5.81 1.99 10.90
CA PHE A 43 6.15 3.38 11.14
C PHE A 43 7.48 3.43 11.91
N THR A 44 8.55 3.74 11.20
CA THR A 44 9.93 3.48 11.62
C THR A 44 10.27 4.11 12.98
N ARG A 45 9.85 5.36 13.22
CA ARG A 45 10.12 6.04 14.51
C ARG A 45 9.34 5.51 15.70
N LEU A 46 8.29 4.71 15.48
CA LEU A 46 7.45 4.18 16.56
C LEU A 46 7.81 2.73 16.90
N PHE A 47 8.37 1.97 15.94
CA PHE A 47 8.57 0.52 16.07
C PHE A 47 9.39 0.10 17.28
N GLY A 48 10.56 0.67 17.46
CA GLY A 48 11.48 0.32 18.58
C GLY A 48 11.31 1.20 19.82
N ASN A 49 10.36 2.15 19.80
CA ASN A 49 10.17 3.04 20.94
C ASN A 49 9.58 2.30 22.15
N THR A 50 10.37 2.15 23.21
CA THR A 50 9.97 1.50 24.48
C THR A 50 9.52 2.49 25.56
N ASN A 51 9.55 3.80 25.29
CA ASN A 51 9.10 4.82 26.25
C ASN A 51 7.56 4.84 26.31
N THR A 52 7.01 4.83 27.51
CA THR A 52 5.56 4.75 27.79
C THR A 52 4.96 6.06 28.32
N THR A 53 5.73 7.15 28.30
CA THR A 53 5.29 8.44 28.90
C THR A 53 4.08 9.02 28.15
N ASN A 54 4.08 9.00 26.83
CA ASN A 54 3.00 9.48 25.96
C ASN A 54 2.43 10.85 26.36
N LYS A 55 3.31 11.80 26.71
CA LYS A 55 2.92 13.17 27.03
C LYS A 55 2.39 13.85 25.75
N PRO A 56 1.17 14.40 25.73
CA PRO A 56 0.71 15.21 24.61
C PRO A 56 1.70 16.33 24.29
N TRP A 57 2.09 16.48 23.03
CA TRP A 57 3.09 17.43 22.56
C TRP A 57 4.49 17.21 23.18
N GLY A 58 4.78 16.01 23.67
CA GLY A 58 6.06 15.69 24.30
C GLY A 58 7.23 15.75 23.31
N THR A 59 8.40 16.13 23.83
CA THR A 59 9.65 16.14 23.07
C THR A 59 10.16 14.71 22.82
N ILE A 60 11.18 14.56 21.99
CA ILE A 60 11.85 13.28 21.74
C ILE A 60 12.47 12.70 23.03
N GLU A 61 12.96 13.57 23.93
CA GLU A 61 13.52 13.17 25.22
C GLU A 61 12.43 12.70 26.21
N GLU A 62 11.23 13.30 26.14
CA GLU A 62 10.11 12.94 27.01
C GLU A 62 9.43 11.64 26.57
N ASN A 63 9.15 11.50 25.28
CA ASN A 63 8.35 10.41 24.74
C ASN A 63 9.15 9.29 24.05
N GLY A 64 10.44 9.54 23.78
CA GLY A 64 11.28 8.58 23.08
C GLY A 64 11.00 8.50 21.58
N VAL A 65 11.84 7.74 20.88
CA VAL A 65 11.75 7.44 19.45
C VAL A 65 12.45 6.12 19.14
N GLY A 66 11.90 5.34 18.22
CA GLY A 66 12.55 4.15 17.67
C GLY A 66 13.70 4.50 16.72
N LYS A 67 14.64 3.59 16.60
CA LYS A 67 15.88 3.75 15.83
C LYS A 67 16.01 2.67 14.76
N PHE A 68 16.81 2.93 13.72
CA PHE A 68 17.16 1.92 12.73
C PHE A 68 17.76 0.65 13.35
N ASN A 69 18.52 0.82 14.44
CA ASN A 69 19.15 -0.30 15.13
C ASN A 69 18.19 -1.13 16.00
N ASP A 70 16.97 -0.65 16.26
CA ASP A 70 15.93 -1.44 16.93
C ASP A 70 15.41 -2.57 16.04
N PHE A 71 15.53 -2.42 14.73
CA PHE A 71 15.32 -3.50 13.75
C PHE A 71 16.50 -4.49 13.77
N SER A 72 16.73 -5.10 14.93
CA SER A 72 17.77 -6.13 15.11
C SER A 72 17.49 -7.36 14.26
N ASP A 73 18.50 -8.22 14.07
CA ASP A 73 18.31 -9.50 13.36
C ASP A 73 17.17 -10.31 14.01
N LYS A 74 17.02 -10.26 15.34
CA LYS A 74 15.91 -10.93 16.05
C LYS A 74 14.55 -10.29 15.73
N ALA A 75 14.43 -8.96 15.78
CA ALA A 75 13.20 -8.27 15.42
C ALA A 75 12.76 -8.58 13.99
N LEU A 76 13.70 -8.52 13.04
CA LEU A 76 13.47 -8.84 11.64
C LEU A 76 13.10 -10.31 11.42
N GLN A 77 13.73 -11.24 12.15
CA GLN A 77 13.38 -12.66 12.09
C GLN A 77 11.95 -12.91 12.58
N GLU A 78 11.54 -12.28 13.69
CA GLU A 78 10.17 -12.39 14.21
C GLU A 78 9.12 -11.80 13.25
N ILE A 79 9.46 -10.75 12.51
CA ILE A 79 8.61 -10.24 11.41
C ILE A 79 8.58 -11.24 10.26
N LYS A 80 9.73 -11.80 9.86
CA LYS A 80 9.80 -12.83 8.82
C LYS A 80 8.97 -14.06 9.18
N ASP A 81 9.01 -14.47 10.44
CA ASP A 81 8.28 -15.63 10.97
C ASP A 81 6.76 -15.45 10.96
N LEU A 82 6.26 -14.22 10.84
CA LEU A 82 4.84 -13.97 10.54
C LEU A 82 4.45 -14.37 9.11
N GLY A 83 5.40 -14.57 8.21
CA GLY A 83 5.14 -14.80 6.78
C GLY A 83 5.35 -13.56 5.90
N VAL A 84 6.03 -12.54 6.41
CA VAL A 84 6.28 -11.28 5.70
C VAL A 84 7.35 -11.47 4.61
N THR A 85 7.11 -10.85 3.45
CA THR A 85 8.04 -10.86 2.31
C THR A 85 8.67 -9.49 2.04
N HIS A 86 7.97 -8.42 2.36
CA HIS A 86 8.40 -7.03 2.14
C HIS A 86 8.16 -6.22 3.41
N ILE A 87 9.12 -5.37 3.79
CA ILE A 87 8.91 -4.35 4.81
C ILE A 87 8.83 -2.99 4.12
N TRP A 88 7.75 -2.27 4.37
CA TRP A 88 7.64 -0.86 4.02
C TRP A 88 7.98 -0.01 5.23
N TYR A 89 9.18 0.57 5.22
CA TYR A 89 9.67 1.49 6.24
C TYR A 89 9.09 2.89 5.99
N THR A 90 7.98 3.21 6.65
CA THR A 90 7.33 4.52 6.55
C THR A 90 8.08 5.58 7.35
N GLY A 91 8.23 6.77 6.78
CA GLY A 91 8.81 7.93 7.45
C GLY A 91 10.34 7.93 7.53
N VAL A 92 11.01 7.23 6.62
CA VAL A 92 12.48 7.15 6.58
C VAL A 92 13.12 8.42 6.04
N LEU A 93 12.57 9.02 4.98
CA LEU A 93 13.15 10.20 4.36
C LEU A 93 13.24 11.38 5.34
N HIS A 94 14.27 12.20 5.19
CA HIS A 94 14.45 13.37 6.03
C HIS A 94 13.31 14.36 5.80
N HIS A 95 12.44 14.52 6.79
CA HIS A 95 11.31 15.44 6.79
C HIS A 95 11.47 16.53 7.86
N ALA A 96 10.67 17.58 7.78
CA ALA A 96 10.70 18.67 8.73
C ALA A 96 10.32 18.19 10.14
N THR A 97 11.10 18.56 11.15
CA THR A 97 10.91 18.20 12.57
C THR A 97 11.33 19.36 13.48
N ILE A 98 10.78 19.41 14.70
CA ILE A 98 11.10 20.47 15.67
C ILE A 98 12.34 20.13 16.51
N THR A 99 12.79 18.90 16.50
CA THR A 99 14.01 18.50 17.23
C THR A 99 15.24 19.21 16.67
N ASP A 100 16.06 19.80 17.55
CA ASP A 100 17.24 20.58 17.18
C ASP A 100 18.43 19.67 16.78
N TYR A 101 18.80 19.72 15.52
CA TYR A 101 19.95 19.05 14.94
C TYR A 101 21.02 20.01 14.40
N THR A 102 21.03 21.27 14.87
CA THR A 102 21.97 22.31 14.37
C THR A 102 23.43 21.92 14.58
N LYS A 103 23.75 21.16 15.65
CA LYS A 103 25.09 20.62 15.88
C LYS A 103 25.60 19.66 14.79
N TYR A 104 24.67 19.13 13.97
CA TYR A 104 24.99 18.30 12.81
C TYR A 104 24.85 19.06 11.49
N GLY A 105 24.73 20.39 11.53
CA GLY A 105 24.60 21.25 10.37
C GLY A 105 23.20 21.26 9.76
N ILE A 106 22.20 20.65 10.40
CA ILE A 106 20.80 20.65 9.97
C ILE A 106 20.12 21.89 10.55
N SER A 107 19.49 22.71 9.68
CA SER A 107 18.75 23.89 10.14
C SER A 107 17.48 23.51 10.88
N ASN A 108 17.14 24.26 11.93
CA ASN A 108 15.84 24.13 12.60
C ASN A 108 14.69 24.40 11.62
N ASP A 109 13.61 23.69 11.81
CA ASP A 109 12.35 23.92 11.11
C ASP A 109 11.45 24.84 11.95
N ASP A 110 10.61 25.58 11.27
CA ASP A 110 9.73 26.57 11.86
C ASP A 110 8.40 25.92 12.30
N PRO A 111 8.03 25.99 13.60
CA PRO A 111 6.80 25.38 14.10
C PRO A 111 5.51 25.88 13.44
N ASP A 112 5.51 27.07 12.85
CA ASP A 112 4.36 27.64 12.14
C ASP A 112 4.09 26.92 10.80
N VAL A 113 5.01 26.08 10.32
CA VAL A 113 4.90 25.25 9.11
C VAL A 113 5.31 23.78 9.34
N VAL A 114 5.18 23.30 10.57
CA VAL A 114 5.40 21.89 10.94
C VAL A 114 4.19 21.38 11.73
N LYS A 115 3.67 20.21 11.37
CA LYS A 115 2.56 19.55 12.09
C LYS A 115 3.10 18.65 13.18
N GLY A 116 2.64 18.84 14.42
CA GLY A 116 3.16 18.12 15.59
C GLY A 116 4.61 18.50 15.93
N ARG A 117 5.26 17.71 16.80
CA ARG A 117 6.70 17.90 17.12
C ARG A 117 7.61 17.09 16.24
N ALA A 118 7.22 15.86 15.96
CA ALA A 118 7.99 14.96 15.11
C ALA A 118 7.85 15.26 13.62
N GLY A 119 6.92 16.15 13.26
CA GLY A 119 6.63 16.54 11.89
C GLY A 119 5.93 15.45 11.07
N SER A 120 5.39 15.86 9.92
CA SER A 120 4.80 14.94 8.96
C SER A 120 5.90 14.20 8.19
N PRO A 121 5.88 12.86 8.11
CA PRO A 121 6.80 12.10 7.26
C PRO A 121 6.65 12.45 5.77
N TYR A 122 5.54 13.09 5.42
CA TYR A 122 5.21 13.52 4.06
C TYR A 122 5.62 14.98 3.77
N ALA A 123 6.13 15.72 4.74
CA ALA A 123 6.79 17.01 4.54
C ALA A 123 8.31 16.80 4.35
N VAL A 124 8.71 16.15 3.26
CA VAL A 124 10.11 15.78 2.98
C VAL A 124 10.95 17.04 2.81
N LYS A 125 12.04 17.15 3.57
CA LYS A 125 12.99 18.26 3.59
C LYS A 125 14.26 17.97 2.81
N ASP A 126 14.66 16.69 2.70
CA ASP A 126 15.83 16.24 1.93
C ASP A 126 15.57 14.82 1.39
N TYR A 127 15.59 14.65 0.07
CA TYR A 127 15.38 13.36 -0.57
C TYR A 127 16.61 12.46 -0.63
N TYR A 128 17.80 13.02 -0.40
CA TYR A 128 19.06 12.27 -0.50
C TYR A 128 19.60 11.86 0.87
N ASN A 129 18.78 12.01 1.92
CA ASN A 129 19.13 11.60 3.26
C ASN A 129 17.90 11.09 4.04
N VAL A 130 18.15 10.55 5.22
CA VAL A 130 17.12 10.01 6.10
C VAL A 130 16.92 10.87 7.34
N ASN A 131 15.77 10.69 8.00
CA ASN A 131 15.41 11.43 9.21
C ASN A 131 16.42 11.21 10.33
N PRO A 132 17.03 12.28 10.88
CA PRO A 132 18.01 12.18 11.95
C PRO A 132 17.47 11.60 13.26
N ASP A 133 16.15 11.68 13.51
CA ASP A 133 15.51 11.06 14.67
C ASP A 133 15.74 9.55 14.74
N LEU A 134 15.88 8.89 13.57
CA LEU A 134 15.93 7.44 13.43
C LEU A 134 17.31 6.83 13.66
N ALA A 135 18.36 7.65 13.68
CA ALA A 135 19.73 7.19 13.88
C ALA A 135 20.15 7.27 15.36
N ILE A 136 21.06 6.40 15.76
CA ILE A 136 21.78 6.52 17.02
C ILE A 136 22.77 7.68 16.94
N ASP A 137 23.49 7.75 15.82
CA ASP A 137 24.36 8.88 15.50
C ASP A 137 23.79 9.65 14.29
N PRO A 138 23.13 10.80 14.49
CA PRO A 138 22.58 11.59 13.40
C PRO A 138 23.59 11.98 12.29
N ALA A 139 24.89 12.00 12.59
CA ALA A 139 25.93 12.22 11.59
C ALA A 139 26.09 11.02 10.64
N LYS A 140 25.75 9.82 11.10
CA LYS A 140 25.86 8.55 10.36
C LYS A 140 24.51 7.99 9.91
N ARG A 141 23.45 8.78 9.99
CA ARG A 141 22.08 8.32 9.75
C ARG A 141 21.88 7.56 8.44
N LEU A 142 22.55 7.99 7.37
CA LEU A 142 22.45 7.29 6.07
C LEU A 142 23.13 5.92 6.10
N GLU A 143 24.32 5.83 6.72
CA GLU A 143 25.03 4.56 6.91
C GLU A 143 24.19 3.58 7.77
N GLU A 144 23.57 4.07 8.87
CA GLU A 144 22.71 3.25 9.72
C GLU A 144 21.47 2.72 8.98
N PHE A 145 20.94 3.49 8.02
CA PHE A 145 19.84 3.03 7.19
C PHE A 145 20.30 2.02 6.12
N GLU A 146 21.45 2.23 5.48
CA GLU A 146 22.04 1.25 4.56
C GLU A 146 22.30 -0.08 5.29
N ASP A 147 22.80 -0.04 6.52
CA ASP A 147 22.96 -1.22 7.38
C ASP A 147 21.61 -1.91 7.68
N LEU A 148 20.51 -1.15 7.84
CA LEU A 148 19.18 -1.72 8.00
C LEU A 148 18.69 -2.42 6.73
N ILE A 149 18.93 -1.83 5.55
CA ILE A 149 18.61 -2.47 4.28
C ILE A 149 19.32 -3.82 4.19
N ASP A 150 20.63 -3.83 4.46
CA ASP A 150 21.44 -5.05 4.43
C ASP A 150 20.96 -6.11 5.44
N ARG A 151 20.58 -5.70 6.66
CA ARG A 151 20.01 -6.62 7.67
C ARG A 151 18.70 -7.23 7.17
N THR A 152 17.83 -6.41 6.60
CA THR A 152 16.53 -6.86 6.06
C THR A 152 16.72 -7.88 4.94
N HIS A 153 17.67 -7.62 4.03
CA HIS A 153 18.02 -8.54 2.94
C HIS A 153 18.61 -9.87 3.45
N ARG A 154 19.49 -9.83 4.47
CA ARG A 154 20.05 -11.06 5.06
C ARG A 154 18.99 -11.97 5.64
N ILE A 155 17.91 -11.42 6.18
CA ILE A 155 16.76 -12.21 6.70
C ILE A 155 15.83 -12.67 5.56
N GLY A 156 16.08 -12.25 4.31
CA GLY A 156 15.32 -12.68 3.12
C GLY A 156 14.01 -11.91 2.94
N MET A 157 13.95 -10.65 3.36
CA MET A 157 12.85 -9.73 3.08
C MET A 157 13.34 -8.60 2.19
N LYS A 158 12.42 -7.92 1.51
CA LYS A 158 12.65 -6.77 0.64
C LYS A 158 12.29 -5.47 1.33
N VAL A 159 12.92 -4.38 0.90
CA VAL A 159 12.76 -3.04 1.45
C VAL A 159 11.96 -2.15 0.52
N VAL A 160 10.90 -1.54 1.04
CA VAL A 160 10.08 -0.52 0.36
C VAL A 160 10.14 0.76 1.20
N ILE A 161 10.27 1.93 0.54
CA ILE A 161 10.19 3.24 1.19
C ILE A 161 9.19 4.13 0.46
N ASP A 162 8.76 5.23 1.12
CA ASP A 162 7.92 6.24 0.47
C ASP A 162 8.72 7.12 -0.50
N ILE A 163 8.07 7.54 -1.59
CA ILE A 163 8.38 8.76 -2.32
C ILE A 163 7.12 9.63 -2.32
N VAL A 164 7.28 10.92 -2.03
CA VAL A 164 6.20 11.91 -1.90
C VAL A 164 6.27 12.91 -3.05
N PRO A 165 5.81 12.57 -4.26
CA PRO A 165 6.11 13.41 -5.42
C PRO A 165 5.17 14.62 -5.54
N ASN A 166 3.96 14.55 -4.96
CA ASN A 166 2.99 15.64 -5.09
C ASN A 166 3.43 16.94 -4.42
N HIS A 167 4.20 16.85 -3.33
CA HIS A 167 4.57 18.00 -2.49
C HIS A 167 5.86 17.72 -1.70
N ILE A 168 6.46 18.78 -1.17
CA ILE A 168 7.61 18.72 -0.25
C ILE A 168 7.45 19.74 0.88
N ALA A 169 8.28 19.68 1.91
CA ALA A 169 8.30 20.68 2.98
C ALA A 169 8.53 22.10 2.43
N ARG A 170 7.91 23.12 3.04
CA ARG A 170 8.18 24.54 2.67
C ARG A 170 9.65 24.90 2.86
N GLY A 171 10.29 24.38 3.90
CA GLY A 171 11.70 24.56 4.19
C GLY A 171 12.61 23.54 3.51
N TYR A 172 12.28 23.03 2.31
CA TYR A 172 13.11 22.06 1.60
C TYR A 172 14.56 22.54 1.45
N LYS A 173 15.50 21.72 1.89
CA LYS A 173 16.93 21.98 1.78
C LYS A 173 17.71 20.66 1.83
N GLY A 174 18.27 20.26 0.70
CA GLY A 174 19.16 19.12 0.61
C GLY A 174 20.48 19.40 1.35
N MET A 175 20.89 18.42 2.18
CA MET A 175 22.12 18.50 2.96
C MET A 175 23.25 17.71 2.31
N THR A 176 22.91 16.68 1.56
CA THR A 176 23.87 15.71 0.99
C THR A 176 23.55 15.38 -0.46
N ASN A 177 23.12 16.39 -1.21
CA ASN A 177 22.85 16.22 -2.64
C ASN A 177 24.07 15.63 -3.35
N PRO A 178 23.89 14.68 -4.27
CA PRO A 178 24.95 14.24 -5.15
C PRO A 178 25.56 15.42 -5.93
N GLU A 179 26.82 15.26 -6.38
CA GLU A 179 27.51 16.30 -7.15
C GLU A 179 26.68 16.70 -8.40
N GLY A 180 26.50 18.00 -8.58
CA GLY A 180 25.73 18.57 -9.70
C GLY A 180 24.21 18.58 -9.50
N VAL A 181 23.69 18.03 -8.40
CA VAL A 181 22.24 18.06 -8.09
C VAL A 181 21.89 19.33 -7.31
N SER A 182 20.97 20.13 -7.87
CA SER A 182 20.41 21.32 -7.21
C SER A 182 19.10 20.99 -6.49
N ASP A 183 18.85 21.72 -5.40
CA ASP A 183 17.57 21.64 -4.66
C ASP A 183 16.36 21.96 -5.55
N PHE A 184 15.19 21.49 -5.14
CA PHE A 184 13.93 21.93 -5.73
C PHE A 184 13.79 23.45 -5.57
N GLY A 185 13.42 24.12 -6.65
CA GLY A 185 13.22 25.59 -6.68
C GLY A 185 14.50 26.41 -6.83
N ALA A 186 15.68 25.82 -6.77
CA ALA A 186 16.95 26.57 -6.83
C ALA A 186 17.12 27.37 -8.13
N ASN A 187 16.54 26.92 -9.23
CA ASN A 187 16.63 27.54 -10.55
C ASN A 187 15.29 28.16 -11.02
N ASP A 188 14.28 28.23 -10.13
CA ASP A 188 12.95 28.69 -10.48
C ASP A 188 12.92 30.21 -10.74
N ASN A 189 12.12 30.63 -11.70
CA ASN A 189 11.72 32.02 -11.85
C ASN A 189 10.51 32.32 -10.98
N ALA A 190 10.74 32.77 -9.76
CA ALA A 190 9.69 33.10 -8.79
C ALA A 190 8.87 34.36 -9.11
N THR A 191 9.21 35.09 -10.17
CA THR A 191 8.46 36.30 -10.58
C THR A 191 7.21 35.98 -11.40
N ILE A 192 7.02 34.73 -11.83
CA ILE A 192 5.88 34.24 -12.59
C ILE A 192 5.17 33.11 -11.84
N GLU A 193 3.86 33.00 -12.02
CA GLU A 193 3.05 31.95 -11.38
C GLU A 193 3.47 30.54 -11.82
N TYR A 194 3.75 30.38 -13.11
CA TYR A 194 4.09 29.10 -13.75
C TYR A 194 5.25 29.25 -14.74
N GLY A 195 6.14 28.31 -14.73
CA GLY A 195 7.12 28.06 -15.79
C GLY A 195 7.31 26.55 -15.94
N LYS A 196 7.46 26.01 -17.17
CA LYS A 196 7.58 24.57 -17.41
C LYS A 196 8.64 23.90 -16.51
N ASN A 197 9.78 24.55 -16.36
CA ASN A 197 10.93 24.07 -15.60
C ASN A 197 11.03 24.62 -14.17
N ASN A 198 10.06 25.46 -13.73
CA ASN A 198 9.92 25.77 -12.31
C ASN A 198 9.47 24.52 -11.56
N ASN A 199 10.08 24.24 -10.41
CA ASN A 199 9.69 23.12 -9.57
C ASN A 199 8.42 23.43 -8.77
N PHE A 200 8.08 24.71 -8.59
CA PHE A 200 6.93 25.16 -7.84
C PHE A 200 6.04 26.09 -8.65
N TYR A 201 4.79 26.25 -8.15
CA TYR A 201 3.89 27.33 -8.52
C TYR A 201 4.03 28.46 -7.52
N TYR A 202 4.12 29.69 -8.00
CA TYR A 202 4.29 30.87 -7.17
C TYR A 202 3.03 31.75 -7.16
N ILE A 203 2.95 32.66 -6.17
CA ILE A 203 1.91 33.71 -6.05
C ILE A 203 2.64 35.06 -6.15
N PRO A 204 2.91 35.57 -7.36
CA PRO A 204 3.76 36.74 -7.53
C PRO A 204 3.25 37.94 -6.78
N GLY A 205 4.16 38.65 -6.09
CA GLY A 205 3.83 39.89 -5.35
C GLY A 205 3.13 39.68 -4.02
N GLN A 206 2.96 38.45 -3.55
CA GLN A 206 2.39 38.13 -2.25
C GLN A 206 3.33 37.27 -1.44
N ASP A 207 3.64 37.67 -0.22
CA ASP A 207 4.45 36.87 0.72
C ASP A 207 3.56 35.87 1.46
N PHE A 208 4.13 34.71 1.81
CA PHE A 208 3.43 33.70 2.59
C PHE A 208 3.07 34.25 3.99
N LYS A 209 1.91 33.82 4.49
CA LYS A 209 1.47 34.03 5.85
C LYS A 209 0.97 32.71 6.44
N ALA A 210 1.35 32.44 7.69
CA ALA A 210 0.81 31.30 8.42
C ALA A 210 -0.73 31.34 8.45
N PRO A 211 -1.41 30.19 8.49
CA PRO A 211 -2.87 30.13 8.59
C PRO A 211 -3.38 30.84 9.84
N ASN A 212 -4.61 31.31 9.80
CA ASN A 212 -5.33 31.69 11.03
C ASN A 212 -5.65 30.40 11.81
N TRP A 213 -5.03 30.22 12.96
CA TRP A 213 -5.23 29.03 13.79
C TRP A 213 -6.69 28.91 14.24
N GLN A 214 -7.24 27.69 14.17
CA GLN A 214 -8.63 27.39 14.51
C GLN A 214 -8.70 26.38 15.67
N ASN A 215 -9.87 26.25 16.29
CA ASN A 215 -10.14 25.25 17.33
C ASN A 215 -9.17 25.29 18.54
N ASN A 216 -8.72 26.49 18.92
CA ASN A 216 -7.71 26.71 19.97
C ASN A 216 -6.37 26.02 19.68
N TYR A 217 -6.11 25.64 18.44
CA TYR A 217 -4.80 25.11 18.05
C TYR A 217 -3.75 26.21 18.20
N GLN A 218 -2.59 25.78 18.69
CA GLN A 218 -1.36 26.56 18.70
C GLN A 218 -0.20 25.64 18.31
N PRO A 219 0.79 26.10 17.54
CA PRO A 219 2.00 25.36 17.31
C PRO A 219 2.60 24.85 18.63
N LEU A 220 3.09 23.62 18.64
CA LEU A 220 3.67 22.92 19.80
C LEU A 220 2.73 22.86 21.02
N GLY A 221 1.40 22.92 20.83
CA GLY A 221 0.44 22.93 21.91
C GLY A 221 0.49 24.21 22.77
N GLY A 222 1.07 25.30 22.25
CA GLY A 222 1.21 26.58 22.93
C GLY A 222 2.49 26.71 23.80
N GLU A 223 3.43 25.77 23.68
CA GLU A 223 4.75 25.93 24.30
C GLU A 223 5.51 27.10 23.66
N GLN A 224 6.18 27.89 24.50
CA GLN A 224 6.94 29.05 24.01
C GLN A 224 8.15 28.58 23.19
N ASN A 225 8.21 29.03 21.93
CA ASN A 225 9.33 28.81 21.04
C ASN A 225 9.57 30.09 20.23
N VAL A 226 10.83 30.46 20.08
CA VAL A 226 11.21 31.71 19.39
C VAL A 226 10.84 31.74 17.92
N LEU A 227 10.67 30.56 17.30
CA LEU A 227 10.27 30.40 15.91
C LEU A 227 8.73 30.25 15.76
N ALA A 228 7.98 30.00 16.84
CA ALA A 228 6.51 29.96 16.83
C ALA A 228 5.96 31.38 17.01
N ASP A 229 6.26 32.27 16.07
CA ASP A 229 5.92 33.70 16.14
C ASP A 229 4.82 34.09 15.13
N GLY A 230 4.20 33.12 14.46
CA GLY A 230 3.17 33.31 13.45
C GLY A 230 3.71 33.73 12.09
N LYS A 231 5.00 33.59 11.84
CA LYS A 231 5.65 34.02 10.61
C LYS A 231 6.57 32.93 10.04
N PHE A 232 6.53 32.77 8.75
CA PHE A 232 7.49 31.99 7.99
C PHE A 232 7.93 32.78 6.77
N GLU A 233 9.23 32.86 6.52
CA GLU A 233 9.77 33.67 5.45
C GLU A 233 9.76 32.91 4.12
N GLU A 234 8.74 33.15 3.28
CA GLU A 234 8.63 32.66 1.91
C GLU A 234 8.16 33.80 1.00
N LYS A 235 9.03 34.24 0.09
CA LYS A 235 8.83 35.40 -0.80
C LYS A 235 9.23 35.09 -2.25
N PRO A 236 8.26 35.04 -3.17
CA PRO A 236 6.82 35.07 -2.98
C PRO A 236 6.31 33.74 -2.40
N ALA A 237 5.05 33.74 -1.93
CA ALA A 237 4.37 32.52 -1.50
C ALA A 237 4.26 31.50 -2.63
N LYS A 238 4.23 30.20 -2.27
CA LYS A 238 4.00 29.07 -3.18
C LYS A 238 2.62 28.45 -2.93
N TRP A 239 2.09 27.75 -3.92
CA TRP A 239 0.88 26.95 -3.70
C TRP A 239 1.14 25.88 -2.64
N THR A 240 0.16 25.57 -1.80
CA THR A 240 0.26 24.49 -0.80
C THR A 240 0.21 23.12 -1.46
N GLY A 241 0.64 22.10 -0.74
CA GLY A 241 0.69 20.73 -1.25
C GLY A 241 -0.62 20.19 -1.80
N ASN A 242 -1.77 20.58 -1.22
CA ASN A 242 -3.10 20.26 -1.71
C ASN A 242 -3.56 21.12 -2.90
N GLY A 243 -2.74 22.08 -3.36
CA GLY A 243 -3.02 22.94 -4.51
C GLY A 243 -3.75 24.24 -4.19
N SER A 244 -3.88 24.63 -2.92
CA SER A 244 -4.40 25.96 -2.55
C SER A 244 -3.49 27.06 -3.09
N ARG A 245 -4.11 28.08 -3.73
CA ARG A 245 -3.44 29.22 -4.39
C ARG A 245 -3.47 30.49 -3.52
N LEU A 246 -3.62 30.33 -2.21
CA LEU A 246 -3.69 31.43 -1.26
C LEU A 246 -2.33 31.67 -0.62
N ALA A 247 -1.86 32.92 -0.60
CA ALA A 247 -0.65 33.31 0.12
C ALA A 247 -0.80 33.13 1.65
N GLN A 248 -2.03 33.21 2.16
CA GLN A 248 -2.41 32.75 3.50
C GLN A 248 -3.38 31.59 3.31
N PRO A 249 -2.91 30.33 3.37
CA PRO A 249 -3.76 29.16 3.23
C PRO A 249 -4.76 29.03 4.38
N ASP A 250 -5.81 28.22 4.19
CA ASP A 250 -6.72 27.84 5.27
C ASP A 250 -6.00 26.91 6.27
N PHE A 251 -6.50 26.86 7.50
CA PHE A 251 -5.97 25.95 8.53
C PHE A 251 -6.01 24.47 8.12
N TYR A 252 -7.00 24.08 7.31
CA TYR A 252 -7.16 22.72 6.81
C TYR A 252 -6.41 22.45 5.50
N ASP A 253 -5.78 23.47 4.91
CA ASP A 253 -4.84 23.24 3.81
C ASP A 253 -3.56 22.56 4.32
N TRP A 254 -2.79 21.98 3.40
CA TRP A 254 -1.48 21.39 3.75
C TRP A 254 -0.41 22.47 3.82
N TYR A 255 -0.60 23.41 4.77
CA TYR A 255 0.19 24.63 4.91
C TYR A 255 1.68 24.36 5.17
N GLU A 256 2.04 23.18 5.68
CA GLU A 256 3.42 22.74 5.94
C GLU A 256 4.18 22.33 4.67
N THR A 257 3.47 22.19 3.54
CA THR A 257 4.02 21.70 2.29
C THR A 257 3.77 22.64 1.11
N VAL A 258 4.56 22.49 0.06
CA VAL A 258 4.43 23.19 -1.22
C VAL A 258 4.21 22.22 -2.36
N LYS A 259 3.32 22.59 -3.30
CA LYS A 259 2.97 21.80 -4.48
C LYS A 259 4.12 21.74 -5.48
N ILE A 260 4.47 20.54 -5.94
CA ILE A 260 5.40 20.35 -7.06
C ILE A 260 4.69 20.61 -8.39
N ASN A 261 5.39 21.28 -9.28
CA ASN A 261 4.95 21.53 -10.65
C ASN A 261 5.43 20.42 -11.59
N TYR A 262 4.49 19.72 -12.19
CA TYR A 262 4.70 18.68 -13.17
C TYR A 262 4.44 19.11 -14.61
N GLY A 263 4.47 20.39 -14.91
CA GLY A 263 4.14 20.93 -16.24
C GLY A 263 2.63 21.00 -16.51
N ILE A 264 1.82 21.06 -15.45
CA ILE A 264 0.39 21.38 -15.55
C ILE A 264 0.22 22.87 -15.32
N LYS A 265 -0.27 23.58 -16.33
CA LYS A 265 -0.51 25.05 -16.22
C LYS A 265 -1.66 25.35 -15.25
N PRO A 266 -1.75 26.59 -14.71
CA PRO A 266 -2.84 26.97 -13.83
C PRO A 266 -4.25 26.80 -14.40
N ASP A 267 -4.39 26.76 -15.74
CA ASP A 267 -5.65 26.50 -16.45
C ASP A 267 -5.94 25.00 -16.66
N GLY A 268 -5.04 24.11 -16.18
CA GLY A 268 -5.14 22.65 -16.31
C GLY A 268 -4.54 22.08 -17.59
N SER A 269 -4.07 22.90 -18.53
CA SER A 269 -3.44 22.40 -19.76
C SER A 269 -2.03 21.84 -19.47
N LYS A 270 -1.64 20.81 -20.24
CA LYS A 270 -0.34 20.16 -20.12
C LYS A 270 0.73 20.85 -20.97
N ASP A 271 1.96 20.91 -20.46
CA ASP A 271 3.13 21.48 -21.13
C ASP A 271 4.21 20.40 -21.38
N PHE A 272 3.76 19.20 -21.68
CA PHE A 272 4.53 18.02 -22.05
C PHE A 272 3.74 17.16 -23.02
N ASP A 273 4.41 16.21 -23.68
CA ASP A 273 3.79 15.31 -24.63
C ASP A 273 2.83 14.33 -23.92
N GLU A 274 1.63 14.15 -24.47
CA GLU A 274 0.70 13.15 -23.97
C GLU A 274 1.11 11.73 -24.42
N LEU A 275 0.93 10.77 -23.53
CA LEU A 275 1.17 9.37 -23.85
C LEU A 275 0.03 8.83 -24.73
N PRO A 276 0.33 8.31 -25.96
CA PRO A 276 -0.70 7.75 -26.84
C PRO A 276 -1.50 6.62 -26.19
N SER A 277 -2.77 6.48 -26.55
CA SER A 277 -3.68 5.50 -25.91
C SER A 277 -3.22 4.05 -26.07
N GLU A 278 -2.53 3.70 -27.14
CA GLU A 278 -1.99 2.36 -27.39
C GLU A 278 -0.89 1.95 -26.39
N TYR A 279 -0.32 2.91 -25.61
CA TYR A 279 0.68 2.62 -24.58
C TYR A 279 0.12 1.86 -23.37
N VAL A 280 -1.20 1.77 -23.23
CA VAL A 280 -1.87 0.86 -22.28
C VAL A 280 -1.34 -0.59 -22.42
N SER A 281 -1.12 -1.06 -23.67
CA SER A 281 -0.67 -2.42 -23.95
C SER A 281 0.85 -2.57 -24.15
N LYS A 282 1.62 -1.50 -24.00
CA LYS A 282 3.08 -1.53 -24.18
C LYS A 282 3.81 -1.86 -22.89
N ASP A 283 4.95 -2.53 -23.02
CA ASP A 283 5.85 -2.78 -21.90
C ASP A 283 6.64 -1.51 -21.48
N TYR A 284 7.31 -1.57 -20.35
CA TYR A 284 8.10 -0.44 -19.84
C TYR A 284 9.25 -0.01 -20.78
N LYS A 285 9.77 -0.92 -21.62
CA LYS A 285 10.83 -0.59 -22.59
C LYS A 285 10.32 0.33 -23.69
N ALA A 286 9.09 0.09 -24.16
CA ALA A 286 8.46 0.97 -25.12
C ALA A 286 8.18 2.36 -24.52
N HIS A 287 7.81 2.43 -23.23
CA HIS A 287 7.62 3.70 -22.53
C HIS A 287 8.94 4.47 -22.39
N VAL A 288 10.06 3.83 -22.04
CA VAL A 288 11.38 4.47 -22.05
C VAL A 288 11.70 5.04 -23.43
N ALA A 289 11.53 4.24 -24.49
CA ALA A 289 11.79 4.67 -25.86
C ALA A 289 10.89 5.85 -26.32
N PHE A 290 9.64 5.93 -25.81
CA PHE A 290 8.77 7.06 -26.08
C PHE A 290 9.29 8.37 -25.46
N TRP A 291 9.81 8.30 -24.24
CA TRP A 291 10.29 9.47 -23.52
C TRP A 291 11.73 9.88 -23.89
N GLU A 292 12.47 9.01 -24.59
CA GLU A 292 13.84 9.29 -25.02
C GLU A 292 13.88 10.50 -25.94
N GLY A 293 14.72 11.47 -25.58
CA GLY A 293 14.91 12.72 -26.34
C GLY A 293 13.77 13.74 -26.24
N LYS A 294 12.73 13.48 -25.42
CA LYS A 294 11.67 14.44 -25.17
C LYS A 294 12.03 15.38 -24.03
N GLU A 295 11.62 16.64 -24.17
CA GLU A 295 11.77 17.64 -23.12
C GLU A 295 10.66 17.48 -22.09
N VAL A 296 11.02 17.01 -20.89
CA VAL A 296 10.12 16.88 -19.73
C VAL A 296 10.37 18.00 -18.72
N PRO A 297 9.42 18.36 -17.85
CA PRO A 297 9.64 19.31 -16.75
C PRO A 297 10.81 18.90 -15.86
N ASP A 298 11.54 19.86 -15.30
CA ASP A 298 12.72 19.60 -14.44
C ASP A 298 12.40 18.71 -13.24
N SER A 299 11.23 18.86 -12.62
CA SER A 299 10.76 18.02 -11.52
C SER A 299 10.73 16.51 -11.87
N TRP A 300 10.45 16.16 -13.14
CA TRP A 300 10.45 14.76 -13.58
C TRP A 300 11.85 14.15 -13.51
N ASN A 301 12.85 14.90 -13.96
CA ASN A 301 14.25 14.47 -13.89
C ASN A 301 14.71 14.31 -12.43
N LYS A 302 14.37 15.28 -11.57
CA LYS A 302 14.72 15.23 -10.15
C LYS A 302 14.14 13.98 -9.46
N PHE A 303 12.87 13.68 -9.63
CA PHE A 303 12.27 12.49 -9.01
C PHE A 303 12.76 11.18 -9.60
N ARG A 304 13.02 11.12 -10.92
CA ARG A 304 13.69 9.96 -11.53
C ARG A 304 15.06 9.72 -10.87
N ASP A 305 15.86 10.75 -10.70
CA ASP A 305 17.21 10.64 -10.15
C ASP A 305 17.19 10.27 -8.67
N ILE A 306 16.21 10.79 -7.90
CA ILE A 306 15.93 10.37 -6.52
C ILE A 306 15.59 8.87 -6.46
N ALA A 307 14.69 8.39 -7.32
CA ALA A 307 14.31 6.98 -7.33
C ALA A 307 15.52 6.08 -7.69
N LEU A 308 16.31 6.46 -8.67
CA LEU A 308 17.54 5.72 -9.05
C LEU A 308 18.56 5.72 -7.92
N TYR A 309 18.75 6.83 -7.21
CA TYR A 309 19.64 6.92 -6.06
C TYR A 309 19.26 5.91 -4.96
N TRP A 310 17.97 5.80 -4.61
CA TRP A 310 17.53 4.86 -3.58
C TRP A 310 17.61 3.39 -4.04
N LEU A 311 17.38 3.11 -5.33
CA LEU A 311 17.62 1.78 -5.89
C LEU A 311 19.11 1.40 -5.82
N ASP A 312 20.02 2.35 -6.06
CA ASP A 312 21.46 2.12 -5.93
C ASP A 312 21.91 1.93 -4.48
N LYS A 313 21.14 2.44 -3.49
CA LYS A 313 21.30 2.18 -2.05
C LYS A 313 20.72 0.83 -1.60
N GLY A 314 20.10 0.07 -2.49
CA GLY A 314 19.56 -1.25 -2.19
C GLY A 314 18.07 -1.31 -1.85
N VAL A 315 17.33 -0.20 -1.98
CA VAL A 315 15.86 -0.22 -1.84
C VAL A 315 15.26 -1.04 -2.98
N ASP A 316 14.33 -1.95 -2.67
CA ASP A 316 13.71 -2.86 -3.65
C ASP A 316 12.46 -2.28 -4.31
N GLY A 317 11.92 -1.20 -3.79
CA GLY A 317 10.72 -0.59 -4.34
C GLY A 317 10.21 0.61 -3.57
N PHE A 318 9.09 1.15 -4.03
CA PHE A 318 8.55 2.41 -3.54
C PHE A 318 7.04 2.32 -3.29
N ARG A 319 6.58 3.05 -2.27
CA ARG A 319 5.18 3.47 -2.14
C ARG A 319 5.07 4.94 -2.51
N TYR A 320 4.19 5.28 -3.41
CA TYR A 320 3.98 6.66 -3.84
C TYR A 320 2.80 7.28 -3.11
N ASP A 321 3.10 8.36 -2.39
CA ASP A 321 2.11 9.20 -1.70
C ASP A 321 1.31 10.01 -2.71
N MET A 322 -0.01 10.11 -2.51
CA MET A 322 -0.92 10.95 -3.30
C MET A 322 -0.70 10.85 -4.83
N ALA A 323 -0.47 9.63 -5.33
CA ALA A 323 -0.06 9.41 -6.71
C ALA A 323 -1.08 9.95 -7.74
N GLU A 324 -2.37 9.94 -7.43
CA GLU A 324 -3.43 10.46 -8.32
C GLU A 324 -3.38 11.97 -8.55
N MET A 325 -2.69 12.72 -7.69
CA MET A 325 -2.50 14.17 -7.85
C MET A 325 -1.34 14.53 -8.79
N VAL A 326 -0.68 13.52 -9.37
CA VAL A 326 0.48 13.66 -10.27
C VAL A 326 0.15 13.02 -11.63
N PRO A 327 0.52 13.65 -12.77
CA PRO A 327 0.14 13.16 -14.10
C PRO A 327 0.60 11.73 -14.36
N VAL A 328 -0.26 10.92 -15.01
CA VAL A 328 0.06 9.54 -15.39
C VAL A 328 1.28 9.45 -16.34
N GLU A 329 1.51 10.48 -17.13
CA GLU A 329 2.66 10.59 -18.03
C GLU A 329 3.99 10.65 -17.26
N PHE A 330 4.03 11.37 -16.13
CA PHE A 330 5.20 11.35 -15.24
C PHE A 330 5.46 9.95 -14.71
N TRP A 331 4.42 9.24 -14.28
CA TRP A 331 4.55 7.87 -13.81
C TRP A 331 5.08 6.95 -14.91
N SER A 332 4.54 7.07 -16.12
CA SER A 332 5.07 6.37 -17.30
C SER A 332 6.57 6.62 -17.48
N TYR A 333 7.00 7.88 -17.39
CA TYR A 333 8.41 8.28 -17.50
C TYR A 333 9.25 7.65 -16.37
N MET A 334 8.90 7.88 -15.11
CA MET A 334 9.72 7.48 -13.97
C MET A 334 9.73 5.96 -13.78
N ASN A 335 8.55 5.33 -13.74
CA ASN A 335 8.44 3.91 -13.45
C ASN A 335 9.04 3.03 -14.55
N SER A 336 8.97 3.46 -15.82
CA SER A 336 9.62 2.71 -16.88
C SER A 336 11.16 2.70 -16.73
N VAL A 337 11.77 3.79 -16.27
CA VAL A 337 13.20 3.85 -15.96
C VAL A 337 13.54 3.00 -14.72
N ILE A 338 12.71 3.05 -13.68
CA ILE A 338 12.86 2.16 -12.50
C ILE A 338 12.84 0.69 -12.93
N LYS A 339 11.87 0.30 -13.76
CA LYS A 339 11.77 -1.09 -14.28
C LYS A 339 12.92 -1.48 -15.22
N MET A 340 13.52 -0.53 -15.92
CA MET A 340 14.77 -0.78 -16.68
C MET A 340 15.93 -1.08 -15.75
N LYS A 341 16.04 -0.37 -14.62
CA LYS A 341 17.09 -0.57 -13.60
C LYS A 341 16.87 -1.86 -12.81
N ASN A 342 15.64 -2.09 -12.35
CA ASN A 342 15.23 -3.28 -11.61
C ASN A 342 13.84 -3.73 -12.08
N PRO A 343 13.74 -4.72 -12.97
CA PRO A 343 12.45 -5.25 -13.45
C PRO A 343 11.54 -5.79 -12.35
N ASN A 344 12.10 -6.18 -11.20
CA ASN A 344 11.38 -6.71 -10.04
C ASN A 344 11.13 -5.64 -8.95
N ALA A 345 11.39 -4.36 -9.22
CA ALA A 345 11.08 -3.30 -8.26
C ALA A 345 9.59 -3.37 -7.88
N PHE A 346 9.31 -3.28 -6.57
CA PHE A 346 7.95 -3.27 -6.04
C PHE A 346 7.40 -1.84 -6.09
N ILE A 347 6.35 -1.60 -6.86
CA ILE A 347 5.75 -0.28 -7.03
C ILE A 347 4.30 -0.30 -6.54
N LEU A 348 4.05 0.34 -5.41
CA LEU A 348 2.73 0.53 -4.81
C LEU A 348 2.35 2.01 -4.85
N ALA A 349 1.13 2.34 -5.26
CA ALA A 349 0.69 3.72 -5.33
C ALA A 349 -0.64 3.96 -4.62
N GLU A 350 -0.74 5.13 -4.01
CA GLU A 350 -1.97 5.64 -3.43
C GLU A 350 -2.81 6.34 -4.51
N VAL A 351 -3.85 5.63 -4.97
CA VAL A 351 -4.84 6.12 -5.93
C VAL A 351 -6.22 5.76 -5.38
N TYR A 352 -7.07 6.73 -5.12
CA TYR A 352 -8.39 6.52 -4.51
C TYR A 352 -9.54 6.67 -5.51
N ASN A 353 -9.31 7.28 -6.67
CA ASN A 353 -10.33 7.40 -7.70
C ASN A 353 -10.38 6.13 -8.59
N PRO A 354 -11.44 5.28 -8.50
CA PRO A 354 -11.51 4.04 -9.28
C PRO A 354 -11.47 4.24 -10.79
N SER A 355 -11.87 5.41 -11.29
CA SER A 355 -11.82 5.71 -12.74
C SER A 355 -10.39 5.83 -13.27
N LEU A 356 -9.40 6.06 -12.39
CA LEU A 356 -7.99 6.21 -12.73
C LEU A 356 -7.18 4.91 -12.60
N TYR A 357 -7.69 3.88 -11.92
CA TYR A 357 -6.93 2.66 -11.60
C TYR A 357 -6.24 2.07 -12.83
N ARG A 358 -6.98 1.86 -13.91
CA ARG A 358 -6.44 1.24 -15.13
C ARG A 358 -5.37 2.08 -15.83
N ASP A 359 -5.54 3.41 -15.84
CA ASP A 359 -4.54 4.31 -16.40
C ASP A 359 -3.24 4.27 -15.58
N TYR A 360 -3.33 4.29 -14.25
CA TYR A 360 -2.16 4.27 -13.38
C TYR A 360 -1.43 2.91 -13.41
N ILE A 361 -2.17 1.81 -13.50
CA ILE A 361 -1.59 0.47 -13.67
C ILE A 361 -0.93 0.35 -15.06
N TYR A 362 -1.70 0.57 -16.12
CA TYR A 362 -1.24 0.24 -17.47
C TYR A 362 -0.34 1.30 -18.11
N LYS A 363 -0.69 2.58 -18.01
CA LYS A 363 0.14 3.68 -18.53
C LYS A 363 1.18 4.13 -17.49
N GLY A 364 0.79 4.27 -16.24
CA GLY A 364 1.67 4.67 -15.14
C GLY A 364 2.68 3.60 -14.73
N LYS A 365 2.50 2.35 -15.18
CA LYS A 365 3.36 1.19 -14.83
C LYS A 365 3.46 0.94 -13.33
N MET A 366 2.36 1.16 -12.59
CA MET A 366 2.25 0.73 -11.21
C MET A 366 2.04 -0.78 -11.15
N ASP A 367 2.73 -1.48 -10.23
CA ASP A 367 2.47 -2.89 -9.97
C ASP A 367 1.18 -3.05 -9.17
N TYR A 368 1.01 -2.18 -8.17
CA TYR A 368 -0.09 -2.26 -7.23
C TYR A 368 -0.67 -0.88 -6.89
N LEU A 369 -1.97 -0.86 -6.65
CA LEU A 369 -2.71 0.25 -6.04
C LEU A 369 -3.39 -0.25 -4.75
N TYR A 370 -3.72 0.67 -3.84
CA TYR A 370 -4.58 0.33 -2.71
C TYR A 370 -6.01 0.01 -3.16
N ASP A 371 -6.56 -1.12 -2.73
CA ASP A 371 -7.99 -1.39 -2.85
C ASP A 371 -8.76 -0.73 -1.69
N LYS A 372 -8.74 0.61 -1.67
CA LYS A 372 -9.32 1.42 -0.59
C LYS A 372 -10.82 1.61 -0.76
N VAL A 373 -11.22 2.22 -1.87
CA VAL A 373 -12.58 2.75 -2.05
C VAL A 373 -13.62 1.64 -2.24
N ALA A 374 -13.26 0.56 -2.92
CA ALA A 374 -14.16 -0.56 -3.12
C ALA A 374 -14.03 -1.58 -1.98
N PHE A 375 -12.92 -2.29 -1.90
CA PHE A 375 -12.79 -3.42 -0.98
C PHE A 375 -12.67 -2.99 0.49
N TYR A 376 -11.71 -2.10 0.83
CA TYR A 376 -11.50 -1.71 2.22
C TYR A 376 -12.74 -1.06 2.84
N ASP A 377 -13.36 -0.09 2.16
CA ASP A 377 -14.53 0.60 2.69
C ASP A 377 -15.73 -0.35 2.87
N THR A 378 -15.92 -1.27 1.93
CA THR A 378 -16.97 -2.30 2.04
C THR A 378 -16.74 -3.25 3.21
N ILE A 379 -15.51 -3.79 3.33
CA ILE A 379 -15.22 -4.75 4.38
C ILE A 379 -15.24 -4.09 5.77
N LYS A 380 -14.85 -2.82 5.86
CA LYS A 380 -14.99 -2.00 7.07
C LYS A 380 -16.46 -1.92 7.50
N HIS A 381 -17.39 -1.60 6.59
CA HIS A 381 -18.82 -1.56 6.88
C HIS A 381 -19.36 -2.94 7.29
N ILE A 382 -18.88 -4.04 6.69
CA ILE A 382 -19.26 -5.40 7.09
C ILE A 382 -18.82 -5.68 8.53
N ILE A 383 -17.58 -5.36 8.90
CA ILE A 383 -17.03 -5.52 10.25
C ILE A 383 -17.84 -4.70 11.27
N GLN A 384 -18.24 -3.49 10.90
CA GLN A 384 -19.06 -2.62 11.75
C GLN A 384 -20.52 -3.06 11.86
N GLY A 385 -20.94 -4.06 11.10
CA GLY A 385 -22.32 -4.58 11.12
C GLY A 385 -23.31 -3.83 10.21
N HIS A 386 -22.84 -2.88 9.40
CA HIS A 386 -23.67 -2.07 8.50
C HIS A 386 -23.67 -2.57 7.06
N GLY A 387 -22.67 -3.35 6.66
CA GLY A 387 -22.48 -3.85 5.30
C GLY A 387 -22.98 -5.29 5.13
N LEU A 388 -23.17 -5.69 3.88
CA LEU A 388 -23.55 -7.03 3.47
C LEU A 388 -22.38 -7.72 2.77
N THR A 389 -22.17 -9.00 3.05
CA THR A 389 -21.15 -9.81 2.37
C THR A 389 -21.44 -9.99 0.88
N ASP A 390 -22.67 -9.76 0.46
CA ASP A 390 -23.13 -9.74 -0.94
C ASP A 390 -22.31 -8.79 -1.84
N ASN A 391 -21.79 -7.70 -1.28
CA ASN A 391 -21.04 -6.70 -2.04
C ASN A 391 -19.62 -7.19 -2.42
N LEU A 392 -19.07 -8.20 -1.75
CA LEU A 392 -17.69 -8.67 -2.01
C LEU A 392 -17.52 -9.32 -3.38
N PRO A 393 -18.43 -10.21 -3.85
CA PRO A 393 -18.38 -10.74 -5.21
C PRO A 393 -18.53 -9.65 -6.29
N GLU A 394 -19.36 -8.63 -6.06
CA GLU A 394 -19.58 -7.54 -7.02
C GLU A 394 -18.28 -6.76 -7.24
N ILE A 395 -17.60 -6.36 -6.16
CA ILE A 395 -16.32 -5.65 -6.23
C ILE A 395 -15.28 -6.46 -7.00
N LYS A 396 -15.18 -7.76 -6.69
CA LYS A 396 -14.23 -8.62 -7.39
C LYS A 396 -14.54 -8.74 -8.88
N ASN A 397 -15.80 -8.78 -9.26
CA ASN A 397 -16.21 -8.81 -10.67
C ASN A 397 -15.89 -7.50 -11.40
N ASP A 398 -16.13 -6.34 -10.77
CA ASP A 398 -15.87 -5.02 -11.34
C ASP A 398 -14.37 -4.74 -11.58
N LEU A 399 -13.51 -5.36 -10.76
CA LEU A 399 -12.07 -5.23 -10.84
C LEU A 399 -11.39 -6.49 -11.44
N SER A 400 -12.15 -7.41 -12.06
CA SER A 400 -11.64 -8.73 -12.48
C SER A 400 -10.44 -8.69 -13.40
N ASP A 401 -10.28 -7.65 -14.20
CA ASP A 401 -9.13 -7.43 -15.11
C ASP A 401 -7.88 -6.90 -14.39
N ILE A 402 -8.04 -6.25 -13.24
CA ILE A 402 -6.95 -5.64 -12.46
C ILE A 402 -6.88 -6.10 -11.01
N GLU A 403 -7.69 -7.07 -10.58
CA GLU A 403 -7.78 -7.49 -9.19
C GLU A 403 -6.43 -7.95 -8.62
N HIS A 404 -5.56 -8.49 -9.47
CA HIS A 404 -4.21 -8.90 -9.13
C HIS A 404 -3.24 -7.73 -8.87
N ASN A 405 -3.65 -6.52 -9.24
CA ASN A 405 -2.93 -5.27 -8.98
C ASN A 405 -3.48 -4.51 -7.76
N MET A 406 -4.57 -4.99 -7.13
CA MET A 406 -5.26 -4.27 -6.05
C MET A 406 -4.82 -4.82 -4.69
N LEU A 407 -3.88 -4.13 -4.02
CA LEU A 407 -3.35 -4.52 -2.72
C LEU A 407 -4.42 -4.36 -1.64
N HIS A 408 -4.72 -5.45 -0.92
CA HIS A 408 -5.65 -5.44 0.19
C HIS A 408 -4.99 -5.09 1.52
N PHE A 409 -5.69 -4.33 2.35
CA PHE A 409 -5.27 -3.97 3.71
C PHE A 409 -6.48 -3.69 4.59
N LEU A 410 -6.30 -3.71 5.91
CA LEU A 410 -7.32 -3.35 6.89
C LEU A 410 -6.88 -2.20 7.79
N GLU A 411 -5.59 -1.98 7.94
CA GLU A 411 -4.98 -0.86 8.66
C GLU A 411 -3.81 -0.31 7.86
N ASN A 412 -3.59 0.99 7.97
CA ASN A 412 -2.37 1.68 7.58
C ASN A 412 -2.18 2.92 8.49
N HIS A 413 -1.22 3.76 8.18
CA HIS A 413 -0.91 4.96 8.96
C HIS A 413 -1.96 6.09 8.84
N ASP A 414 -2.86 6.04 7.85
CA ASP A 414 -3.91 7.03 7.62
C ASP A 414 -5.29 6.59 8.13
N GLU A 415 -5.50 5.29 8.28
CA GLU A 415 -6.80 4.73 8.69
C GLU A 415 -6.84 4.44 10.19
N GLN A 416 -8.06 4.34 10.74
CA GLN A 416 -8.25 3.91 12.13
C GLN A 416 -7.78 2.46 12.29
N ARG A 417 -7.29 2.14 13.50
CA ARG A 417 -7.01 0.76 13.88
C ARG A 417 -8.31 -0.03 14.02
N ILE A 418 -8.30 -1.31 13.67
CA ILE A 418 -9.49 -2.19 13.81
C ILE A 418 -9.99 -2.18 15.25
N ALA A 419 -9.08 -2.23 16.22
CA ALA A 419 -9.43 -2.22 17.65
C ALA A 419 -9.91 -0.85 18.17
N SER A 420 -9.73 0.23 17.40
CA SER A 420 -10.24 1.56 17.77
C SER A 420 -11.76 1.55 17.94
N PRO A 421 -12.30 2.26 18.96
CA PRO A 421 -13.74 2.47 19.09
C PRO A 421 -14.43 3.06 17.85
N ASP A 422 -13.69 3.85 17.07
CA ASP A 422 -14.20 4.49 15.85
C ASP A 422 -14.23 3.55 14.63
N PHE A 423 -13.64 2.36 14.73
CA PHE A 423 -13.73 1.34 13.69
C PHE A 423 -14.60 0.17 14.19
N ALA A 424 -14.05 -0.79 14.93
CA ALA A 424 -14.75 -1.99 15.36
C ALA A 424 -14.77 -2.20 16.88
N GLY A 425 -13.94 -1.49 17.63
CA GLY A 425 -13.79 -1.60 19.09
C GLY A 425 -13.20 -2.92 19.58
N SER A 426 -12.81 -3.80 18.66
CA SER A 426 -12.19 -5.10 18.97
C SER A 426 -11.41 -5.62 17.77
N ALA A 427 -10.16 -6.02 17.99
CA ALA A 427 -9.30 -6.58 16.94
C ALA A 427 -9.81 -7.93 16.41
N GLU A 428 -10.51 -8.72 17.23
CA GLU A 428 -11.05 -10.02 16.81
C GLU A 428 -12.11 -9.90 15.72
N LYS A 429 -12.85 -8.79 15.68
CA LYS A 429 -13.82 -8.53 14.61
C LYS A 429 -13.16 -8.41 13.23
N GLY A 430 -11.86 -8.12 13.19
CA GLY A 430 -11.07 -8.07 11.97
C GLY A 430 -10.66 -9.44 11.42
N LYS A 431 -10.75 -10.54 12.21
CA LYS A 431 -10.27 -11.86 11.78
C LYS A 431 -10.92 -12.37 10.50
N PRO A 432 -12.26 -12.38 10.35
CA PRO A 432 -12.90 -12.80 9.11
C PRO A 432 -12.49 -11.97 7.91
N ALA A 433 -12.39 -10.66 8.09
CA ALA A 433 -11.95 -9.73 7.06
C ALA A 433 -10.52 -9.99 6.65
N MET A 434 -9.63 -10.32 7.59
CA MET A 434 -8.23 -10.63 7.29
C MET A 434 -8.11 -11.93 6.50
N VAL A 435 -8.89 -12.97 6.82
CA VAL A 435 -8.94 -14.19 6.02
C VAL A 435 -9.39 -13.90 4.60
N VAL A 436 -10.48 -13.13 4.43
CA VAL A 436 -10.94 -12.74 3.09
C VAL A 436 -9.87 -11.92 2.35
N SER A 437 -9.29 -10.90 2.98
CA SER A 437 -8.26 -10.04 2.37
C SER A 437 -7.04 -10.82 1.87
N THR A 438 -6.61 -11.85 2.60
CA THR A 438 -5.45 -12.65 2.22
C THR A 438 -5.75 -13.74 1.18
N THR A 439 -7.01 -14.13 1.00
CA THR A 439 -7.35 -15.34 0.22
C THR A 439 -8.21 -15.08 -1.03
N ILE A 440 -8.91 -13.94 -1.12
CA ILE A 440 -9.85 -13.67 -2.22
C ILE A 440 -9.17 -13.39 -3.55
N SER A 441 -7.97 -12.82 -3.55
CA SER A 441 -7.25 -12.32 -4.72
C SER A 441 -5.82 -12.88 -4.78
N THR A 442 -5.15 -12.74 -5.92
CA THR A 442 -3.72 -13.03 -6.08
C THR A 442 -2.83 -11.83 -5.70
N ALA A 443 -3.42 -10.65 -5.52
CA ALA A 443 -2.70 -9.43 -5.14
C ALA A 443 -2.03 -9.55 -3.77
N PRO A 444 -1.00 -8.74 -3.47
CA PRO A 444 -0.41 -8.67 -2.14
C PRO A 444 -1.42 -8.27 -1.08
N THR A 445 -1.12 -8.66 0.15
CA THR A 445 -1.84 -8.18 1.33
C THR A 445 -0.88 -7.44 2.24
N MET A 446 -1.34 -6.32 2.79
CA MET A 446 -0.57 -5.52 3.74
C MET A 446 -1.16 -5.59 5.14
N ILE A 447 -0.29 -5.66 6.14
CA ILE A 447 -0.62 -5.45 7.56
C ILE A 447 0.21 -4.29 8.09
N TYR A 448 -0.37 -3.53 9.02
CA TYR A 448 0.29 -2.42 9.70
C TYR A 448 0.83 -2.88 11.06
N PHE A 449 2.05 -2.48 11.43
CA PHE A 449 2.68 -2.90 12.69
C PHE A 449 1.77 -2.67 13.89
N GLY A 450 1.69 -3.64 14.78
CA GLY A 450 0.77 -3.64 15.92
C GLY A 450 -0.64 -4.16 15.60
N GLN A 451 -1.04 -4.28 14.32
CA GLN A 451 -2.32 -4.88 13.94
C GLN A 451 -2.43 -6.32 14.43
N GLU A 452 -1.34 -7.08 14.35
CA GLU A 452 -1.25 -8.48 14.76
C GLU A 452 -1.33 -8.69 16.28
N VAL A 453 -1.24 -7.61 17.07
CA VAL A 453 -1.42 -7.63 18.53
C VAL A 453 -2.61 -6.78 18.98
N GLY A 454 -3.42 -6.28 18.04
CA GLY A 454 -4.66 -5.56 18.32
C GLY A 454 -4.45 -4.15 18.88
N GLU A 455 -3.50 -3.41 18.35
CA GLU A 455 -3.24 -2.01 18.74
C GLU A 455 -4.46 -1.11 18.49
N PRO A 456 -5.00 -0.40 19.49
CA PRO A 456 -6.17 0.46 19.33
C PRO A 456 -5.87 1.85 18.77
N GLY A 457 -4.62 2.36 18.89
CA GLY A 457 -4.25 3.69 18.45
C GLY A 457 -5.02 4.82 19.16
N ALA A 458 -5.25 4.66 20.46
CA ALA A 458 -6.14 5.55 21.22
C ALA A 458 -5.39 6.62 22.03
N GLU A 459 -4.09 6.78 21.84
CA GLU A 459 -3.25 7.70 22.59
C GLU A 459 -3.52 9.15 22.18
N ASN A 460 -3.65 10.03 23.18
CA ASN A 460 -3.65 11.47 22.96
C ASN A 460 -2.21 11.95 22.79
N ALA A 461 -1.77 12.08 21.55
CA ALA A 461 -0.39 12.43 21.22
C ALA A 461 -0.13 13.95 21.15
N GLY A 462 -1.18 14.74 21.02
CA GLY A 462 -1.10 16.21 20.87
C GLY A 462 -1.65 16.71 19.56
N PHE A 463 -1.01 16.40 18.42
CA PHE A 463 -1.50 16.76 17.11
C PHE A 463 -2.38 15.63 16.52
N GLY A 464 -3.54 16.00 15.99
CA GLY A 464 -4.46 15.03 15.38
C GLY A 464 -5.44 14.40 16.37
N ALA A 465 -6.24 13.46 15.86
CA ALA A 465 -7.28 12.78 16.63
C ALA A 465 -6.76 11.46 17.22
N SER A 466 -7.13 11.17 18.47
CA SER A 466 -6.82 9.91 19.16
C SER A 466 -7.72 8.74 18.71
N THR A 467 -7.89 8.59 17.40
CA THR A 467 -8.67 7.51 16.77
C THR A 467 -7.81 6.61 15.90
N ARG A 468 -6.56 7.01 15.70
CA ARG A 468 -5.51 6.31 14.96
C ARG A 468 -4.15 6.65 15.56
N THR A 469 -3.14 5.83 15.30
CA THR A 469 -1.77 6.10 15.72
C THR A 469 -1.26 7.40 15.08
N SER A 470 -0.84 8.39 15.88
CA SER A 470 -0.35 9.67 15.34
C SER A 470 0.93 9.48 14.51
N ILE A 471 0.95 10.12 13.34
CA ILE A 471 2.12 10.19 12.47
C ILE A 471 2.91 11.50 12.64
N PHE A 472 2.48 12.38 13.55
CA PHE A 472 3.01 13.73 13.72
C PHE A 472 3.75 13.93 15.05
N ASP A 473 3.61 12.98 15.96
CA ASP A 473 4.09 13.12 17.33
C ASP A 473 5.08 12.04 17.71
N TYR A 474 5.87 12.29 18.77
CA TYR A 474 6.64 11.27 19.46
C TYR A 474 5.71 10.56 20.44
N ILE A 475 5.47 9.27 20.24
CA ILE A 475 4.61 8.44 21.09
C ILE A 475 5.14 7.01 21.18
N GLY A 476 4.69 6.28 22.20
CA GLY A 476 4.78 4.82 22.24
C GLY A 476 3.48 4.18 21.74
N VAL A 477 3.57 2.99 21.17
CA VAL A 477 2.45 2.19 20.67
C VAL A 477 2.25 1.02 21.62
N THR A 478 1.28 1.12 22.52
CA THR A 478 1.23 0.35 23.78
C THR A 478 1.18 -1.17 23.59
N HIS A 479 0.33 -1.70 22.71
CA HIS A 479 0.25 -3.16 22.50
C HIS A 479 1.48 -3.67 21.75
N HIS A 480 1.97 -2.87 20.79
CA HIS A 480 3.22 -3.18 20.10
C HIS A 480 4.40 -3.19 21.07
N GLN A 481 4.50 -2.22 22.01
CA GLN A 481 5.55 -2.19 23.04
C GLN A 481 5.55 -3.46 23.91
N ARG A 482 4.37 -4.05 24.20
CA ARG A 482 4.30 -5.32 24.93
C ARG A 482 4.92 -6.48 24.13
N TRP A 483 4.75 -6.47 22.80
CA TRP A 483 5.44 -7.43 21.94
C TRP A 483 6.96 -7.16 21.88
N VAL A 484 7.38 -5.89 21.79
CA VAL A 484 8.80 -5.50 21.81
C VAL A 484 9.49 -5.95 23.10
N ASN A 485 8.79 -5.97 24.25
CA ASN A 485 9.25 -6.48 25.52
C ASN A 485 10.68 -6.00 25.88
N ASN A 486 10.88 -4.69 25.99
CA ASN A 486 12.19 -4.09 26.30
C ASN A 486 13.30 -4.58 25.34
N ASN A 487 13.06 -4.55 24.03
CA ASN A 487 13.96 -4.97 22.95
C ASN A 487 14.28 -6.47 22.93
N GLN A 488 13.48 -7.30 23.61
CA GLN A 488 13.57 -8.76 23.47
C GLN A 488 12.84 -9.28 22.21
N PHE A 489 11.86 -8.56 21.70
CA PHE A 489 11.07 -8.92 20.51
C PHE A 489 10.52 -10.35 20.56
N ASP A 490 9.97 -10.75 21.70
CA ASP A 490 9.51 -12.13 21.98
C ASP A 490 8.06 -12.19 22.46
N GLY A 491 7.38 -11.04 22.56
CA GLY A 491 6.02 -10.97 23.04
C GLY A 491 5.84 -11.25 24.53
N GLY A 492 6.93 -11.22 25.32
CA GLY A 492 6.90 -11.63 26.72
C GLY A 492 6.01 -10.78 27.65
N GLN A 493 5.51 -9.64 27.17
CA GLN A 493 4.56 -8.79 27.90
C GLN A 493 3.15 -8.79 27.28
N LEU A 494 2.91 -9.57 26.22
CA LEU A 494 1.58 -9.71 25.63
C LEU A 494 0.62 -10.42 26.60
N SER A 495 -0.62 -9.96 26.64
CA SER A 495 -1.70 -10.73 27.24
C SER A 495 -1.98 -11.98 26.40
N GLU A 496 -2.67 -12.97 27.00
CA GLU A 496 -3.10 -14.18 26.28
C GLU A 496 -3.92 -13.86 25.02
N ARG A 497 -4.79 -12.86 25.11
CA ARG A 497 -5.61 -12.41 23.96
C ARG A 497 -4.75 -11.86 22.82
N GLU A 498 -3.78 -11.03 23.12
CA GLU A 498 -2.85 -10.46 22.14
C GLU A 498 -1.96 -11.53 21.52
N SER A 499 -1.46 -12.45 22.34
CA SER A 499 -0.66 -13.59 21.89
C SER A 499 -1.47 -14.49 20.95
N ASN A 500 -2.71 -14.83 21.31
CA ASN A 500 -3.61 -15.64 20.47
C ASN A 500 -3.92 -14.94 19.13
N LEU A 501 -4.07 -13.61 19.13
CA LEU A 501 -4.29 -12.84 17.92
C LEU A 501 -3.04 -12.89 17.02
N ARG A 502 -1.85 -12.68 17.58
CA ARG A 502 -0.59 -12.77 16.82
C ARG A 502 -0.36 -14.15 16.24
N ASP A 503 -0.69 -15.20 16.99
CA ASP A 503 -0.60 -16.58 16.51
C ASP A 503 -1.59 -16.86 15.36
N PHE A 504 -2.78 -16.27 15.41
CA PHE A 504 -3.72 -16.32 14.27
C PHE A 504 -3.11 -15.67 13.02
N TYR A 505 -2.56 -14.45 13.14
CA TYR A 505 -1.89 -13.78 12.01
C TYR A 505 -0.72 -14.63 11.49
N LYS A 506 0.12 -15.17 12.36
CA LYS A 506 1.25 -16.01 11.99
C LYS A 506 0.81 -17.23 11.17
N ARG A 507 -0.23 -17.94 11.62
CA ARG A 507 -0.78 -19.09 10.88
C ARG A 507 -1.35 -18.67 9.53
N LEU A 508 -2.18 -17.63 9.51
CA LEU A 508 -2.83 -17.15 8.30
C LEU A 508 -1.82 -16.68 7.24
N LEU A 509 -0.87 -15.83 7.61
CA LEU A 509 0.08 -15.26 6.65
C LEU A 509 1.05 -16.32 6.13
N ASN A 510 1.52 -17.25 7.00
CA ASN A 510 2.35 -18.37 6.54
C ASN A 510 1.57 -19.33 5.63
N PHE A 511 0.31 -19.61 5.91
CA PHE A 511 -0.56 -20.34 4.98
C PHE A 511 -0.63 -19.60 3.64
N THR A 512 -0.87 -18.29 3.67
CA THR A 512 -1.05 -17.46 2.47
C THR A 512 0.15 -17.50 1.52
N ILE A 513 1.38 -17.39 2.02
CA ILE A 513 2.58 -17.39 1.17
C ILE A 513 2.96 -18.78 0.66
N ASN A 514 2.41 -19.85 1.23
CA ASN A 514 2.73 -21.22 0.86
C ASN A 514 1.64 -21.92 0.04
N SER A 515 0.46 -21.33 -0.10
CA SER A 515 -0.66 -21.93 -0.81
C SER A 515 -0.62 -21.64 -2.32
N SER A 516 -0.49 -22.69 -3.13
CA SER A 516 -0.55 -22.58 -4.59
C SER A 516 -1.97 -22.23 -5.09
N ALA A 517 -3.00 -22.64 -4.37
CA ALA A 517 -4.39 -22.34 -4.73
C ALA A 517 -4.70 -20.84 -4.72
N LEU A 518 -4.01 -20.06 -3.86
CA LEU A 518 -4.22 -18.62 -3.77
C LEU A 518 -3.63 -17.84 -4.97
N MET A 519 -2.74 -18.46 -5.74
CA MET A 519 -2.24 -17.94 -7.03
C MET A 519 -2.99 -18.55 -8.23
N GLY A 520 -3.97 -19.41 -7.98
CA GLY A 520 -4.77 -20.11 -8.98
C GLY A 520 -6.15 -19.47 -9.21
N ASN A 521 -7.10 -20.34 -9.52
CA ASN A 521 -8.47 -19.97 -9.86
C ASN A 521 -9.27 -19.53 -8.63
N TYR A 522 -10.28 -18.73 -8.87
CA TYR A 522 -11.26 -18.25 -7.90
C TYR A 522 -12.67 -18.47 -8.41
N LYS A 523 -13.58 -18.87 -7.54
CA LYS A 523 -15.02 -18.78 -7.77
C LYS A 523 -15.76 -18.54 -6.45
N GLU A 524 -16.66 -17.56 -6.44
CA GLU A 524 -17.57 -17.40 -5.32
C GLU A 524 -18.65 -18.52 -5.33
N ILE A 525 -19.05 -18.94 -4.16
CA ILE A 525 -20.18 -19.86 -3.93
C ILE A 525 -21.20 -19.25 -2.99
N HIS A 526 -21.05 -17.96 -2.70
CA HIS A 526 -21.88 -17.20 -1.78
C HIS A 526 -23.33 -17.10 -2.27
N TYR A 527 -23.55 -16.60 -3.49
CA TYR A 527 -24.89 -16.46 -4.04
C TYR A 527 -25.58 -17.81 -4.24
N TYR A 528 -24.82 -18.82 -4.70
CA TYR A 528 -25.39 -20.17 -4.83
C TYR A 528 -25.90 -20.70 -3.48
N ASN A 529 -25.17 -20.49 -2.39
CA ASN A 529 -25.58 -20.93 -1.06
C ASN A 529 -26.69 -20.06 -0.48
N LYS A 530 -26.73 -18.76 -0.73
CA LYS A 530 -27.87 -17.92 -0.32
C LYS A 530 -29.20 -18.40 -0.89
N GLU A 531 -29.20 -18.88 -2.13
CA GLU A 531 -30.40 -19.34 -2.81
C GLU A 531 -30.77 -20.80 -2.44
N ASN A 532 -29.79 -21.64 -2.12
CA ASN A 532 -29.96 -23.08 -2.04
C ASN A 532 -29.72 -23.70 -0.67
N THR A 533 -29.21 -22.94 0.31
CA THR A 533 -28.81 -23.44 1.63
C THR A 533 -29.62 -22.76 2.73
N GLU A 534 -30.36 -23.54 3.48
CA GLU A 534 -31.11 -23.05 4.63
C GLU A 534 -30.18 -22.53 5.72
N ASN A 535 -30.52 -21.41 6.37
CA ASN A 535 -29.75 -20.70 7.40
C ASN A 535 -28.43 -20.05 6.91
N TYR A 536 -28.08 -20.10 5.61
CA TYR A 536 -27.02 -19.32 5.07
C TYR A 536 -27.50 -17.88 4.78
N ASN A 537 -26.78 -16.87 5.23
CA ASN A 537 -27.22 -15.47 5.15
C ASN A 537 -26.11 -14.49 4.78
N HIS A 538 -26.44 -13.21 4.68
CA HIS A 538 -25.57 -12.10 4.31
C HIS A 538 -24.48 -11.72 5.35
N ARG A 539 -24.37 -12.46 6.48
CA ARG A 539 -23.26 -12.34 7.44
C ARG A 539 -22.18 -13.41 7.20
N VAL A 540 -22.48 -14.39 6.34
CA VAL A 540 -21.55 -15.44 5.93
C VAL A 540 -21.03 -15.14 4.52
N PHE A 541 -19.74 -15.36 4.27
CA PHE A 541 -19.14 -15.26 2.94
C PHE A 541 -18.37 -16.52 2.62
N SER A 542 -18.59 -17.11 1.45
CA SER A 542 -17.89 -18.31 1.02
C SER A 542 -17.47 -18.27 -0.45
N PHE A 543 -16.31 -18.82 -0.72
CA PHE A 543 -15.73 -18.97 -2.05
C PHE A 543 -14.72 -20.12 -2.07
N VAL A 544 -14.30 -20.48 -3.28
CA VAL A 544 -13.29 -21.53 -3.47
C VAL A 544 -12.07 -20.98 -4.21
N ARG A 545 -10.93 -21.56 -3.91
CA ARG A 545 -9.65 -21.33 -4.60
C ARG A 545 -9.05 -22.65 -5.01
N TRP A 546 -8.44 -22.73 -6.19
CA TRP A 546 -7.76 -23.96 -6.58
C TRP A 546 -6.64 -23.75 -7.60
N SER A 547 -5.67 -24.64 -7.53
CA SER A 547 -4.63 -24.87 -8.52
C SER A 547 -4.70 -26.32 -9.02
N SER A 548 -3.73 -26.76 -9.80
CA SER A 548 -3.57 -28.18 -10.14
C SER A 548 -3.27 -29.07 -8.93
N GLU A 549 -2.69 -28.50 -7.86
CA GLU A 549 -2.16 -29.22 -6.70
C GLU A 549 -3.01 -29.07 -5.44
N GLU A 550 -3.81 -28.03 -5.36
CA GLU A 550 -4.51 -27.66 -4.13
C GLU A 550 -5.94 -27.18 -4.42
N LYS A 551 -6.87 -27.60 -3.58
CA LYS A 551 -8.28 -27.18 -3.62
C LYS A 551 -8.71 -26.70 -2.26
N LEU A 552 -9.23 -25.48 -2.17
CA LEU A 552 -9.61 -24.82 -0.93
C LEU A 552 -11.06 -24.37 -0.97
N ILE A 553 -11.73 -24.54 0.15
CA ILE A 553 -13.03 -23.94 0.45
C ILE A 553 -12.81 -22.96 1.59
N ILE A 554 -13.11 -21.70 1.35
CA ILE A 554 -12.95 -20.62 2.33
C ILE A 554 -14.33 -20.12 2.72
N ILE A 555 -14.58 -20.04 4.01
CA ILE A 555 -15.84 -19.55 4.55
C ILE A 555 -15.61 -18.73 5.82
N SER A 556 -16.28 -17.59 5.94
CA SER A 556 -16.12 -16.63 7.05
C SER A 556 -17.47 -16.21 7.61
N ASN A 557 -17.61 -16.22 8.94
CA ASN A 557 -18.73 -15.65 9.67
C ASN A 557 -18.34 -14.26 10.19
N PHE A 558 -18.98 -13.22 9.71
CA PHE A 558 -18.78 -11.83 10.14
C PHE A 558 -19.68 -11.40 11.31
N ASP A 559 -20.57 -12.27 11.77
CA ASP A 559 -21.38 -11.96 12.94
C ASP A 559 -20.56 -12.14 14.22
N ALA A 560 -20.67 -11.19 15.14
CA ALA A 560 -19.93 -11.21 16.41
C ALA A 560 -20.63 -11.99 17.54
N SER A 561 -21.86 -12.43 17.32
CA SER A 561 -22.75 -13.03 18.35
C SER A 561 -23.43 -14.31 17.91
N GLU A 562 -23.68 -14.47 16.60
CA GLU A 562 -24.51 -15.56 16.08
C GLU A 562 -23.65 -16.68 15.49
N SER A 563 -23.95 -17.92 15.90
CA SER A 563 -23.44 -19.14 15.25
C SER A 563 -24.41 -19.59 14.17
N PHE A 564 -23.87 -20.13 13.08
CA PHE A 564 -24.67 -20.64 11.96
C PHE A 564 -24.40 -22.12 11.75
N GLU A 565 -25.50 -22.92 11.65
CA GLU A 565 -25.44 -24.33 11.29
C GLU A 565 -26.19 -24.55 9.97
N PHE A 566 -25.53 -25.11 8.98
CA PHE A 566 -26.08 -25.37 7.64
C PHE A 566 -25.27 -26.44 6.89
N GLU A 567 -25.82 -26.88 5.78
CA GLU A 567 -25.12 -27.74 4.82
C GLU A 567 -24.59 -26.88 3.66
N LEU A 568 -23.29 -26.56 3.68
CA LEU A 568 -22.65 -25.80 2.60
C LEU A 568 -22.65 -26.61 1.31
N LYS A 569 -23.11 -26.02 0.22
CA LYS A 569 -23.20 -26.65 -1.09
C LYS A 569 -22.09 -26.19 -2.02
N ILE A 570 -21.44 -27.14 -2.67
CA ILE A 570 -20.44 -26.89 -3.71
C ILE A 570 -21.08 -27.21 -5.07
N PRO A 571 -21.21 -26.23 -5.99
CA PRO A 571 -21.83 -26.42 -7.30
C PRO A 571 -21.12 -27.48 -8.15
N ASP A 572 -21.88 -28.07 -9.09
CA ASP A 572 -21.42 -29.14 -9.98
C ASP A 572 -20.29 -28.72 -10.92
N ASP A 573 -20.28 -27.48 -11.38
CA ASP A 573 -19.21 -26.95 -12.22
C ASP A 573 -17.87 -26.84 -11.47
N ILE A 574 -17.88 -26.60 -10.15
CA ILE A 574 -16.67 -26.61 -9.31
C ILE A 574 -16.17 -28.04 -9.10
N ILE A 575 -17.09 -28.97 -8.81
CA ILE A 575 -16.73 -30.40 -8.69
C ILE A 575 -16.11 -30.92 -9.98
N ALA A 576 -16.69 -30.54 -11.13
CA ALA A 576 -16.15 -30.87 -12.44
C ALA A 576 -14.77 -30.23 -12.69
N ALA A 577 -14.59 -28.93 -12.33
CA ALA A 577 -13.30 -28.23 -12.45
C ALA A 577 -12.21 -28.84 -11.56
N TRP A 578 -12.59 -29.42 -10.44
CA TRP A 578 -11.69 -30.12 -9.51
C TRP A 578 -11.39 -31.58 -9.93
N ASP A 579 -12.08 -32.11 -10.93
CA ASP A 579 -12.05 -33.52 -11.37
C ASP A 579 -12.27 -34.52 -10.21
N LEU A 580 -13.16 -34.15 -9.26
CA LEU A 580 -13.55 -35.01 -8.17
C LEU A 580 -14.69 -35.96 -8.58
N LYS A 581 -14.68 -37.18 -8.05
CA LYS A 581 -15.68 -38.21 -8.34
C LYS A 581 -16.69 -38.32 -7.18
N GLU A 582 -17.76 -39.07 -7.38
CA GLU A 582 -18.70 -39.47 -6.33
C GLU A 582 -17.95 -40.09 -5.16
N GLY A 583 -18.30 -39.72 -3.92
CA GLY A 583 -17.67 -40.24 -2.72
C GLY A 583 -17.44 -39.22 -1.61
N GLU A 584 -16.70 -39.62 -0.61
CA GLU A 584 -16.38 -38.84 0.58
C GLU A 584 -14.91 -38.40 0.54
N TYR A 585 -14.65 -37.11 0.82
CA TYR A 585 -13.32 -36.51 0.80
C TYR A 585 -13.02 -35.87 2.15
N LYS A 586 -11.86 -36.18 2.71
CA LYS A 586 -11.41 -35.58 3.96
C LYS A 586 -11.14 -34.09 3.78
N LEU A 587 -11.50 -33.30 4.78
CA LEU A 587 -11.20 -31.87 4.85
C LEU A 587 -10.17 -31.62 5.96
N ILE A 588 -9.13 -30.82 5.66
CA ILE A 588 -8.13 -30.37 6.64
C ILE A 588 -8.22 -28.87 6.77
N GLU A 589 -8.55 -28.41 7.96
CA GLU A 589 -8.61 -26.98 8.27
C GLU A 589 -7.20 -26.45 8.48
N GLN A 590 -6.86 -25.32 7.82
CA GLN A 590 -5.49 -24.83 7.69
C GLN A 590 -5.04 -23.87 8.81
N LEU A 591 -5.99 -23.29 9.54
CA LEU A 591 -5.68 -22.31 10.60
C LEU A 591 -5.68 -22.95 11.99
N TYR A 592 -6.59 -23.93 12.24
CA TYR A 592 -6.84 -24.48 13.57
C TYR A 592 -6.59 -25.99 13.66
N GLY A 593 -6.43 -26.67 12.51
CA GLY A 593 -6.08 -28.09 12.43
C GLY A 593 -7.23 -28.98 12.03
N GLU A 594 -7.74 -29.86 12.92
CA GLU A 594 -8.75 -30.85 12.55
C GLU A 594 -10.12 -30.22 12.28
N PHE A 595 -10.83 -30.75 11.27
CA PHE A 595 -12.19 -30.42 10.96
C PHE A 595 -13.04 -31.71 10.98
N PRO A 596 -14.17 -31.74 11.70
CA PRO A 596 -14.90 -32.98 11.99
C PRO A 596 -15.85 -33.47 10.86
N SER A 597 -15.92 -32.73 9.73
CA SER A 597 -16.83 -33.03 8.63
C SER A 597 -16.06 -33.35 7.34
N GLU A 598 -16.73 -33.96 6.38
CA GLU A 598 -16.20 -34.37 5.09
C GLU A 598 -16.97 -33.67 3.97
N LEU A 599 -16.33 -33.55 2.80
CA LEU A 599 -17.00 -33.19 1.56
C LEU A 599 -17.61 -34.46 0.94
N ILE A 600 -18.93 -34.52 0.90
CA ILE A 600 -19.68 -35.62 0.28
C ILE A 600 -20.09 -35.20 -1.13
N ILE A 601 -19.72 -36.00 -2.13
CA ILE A 601 -20.09 -35.73 -3.53
C ILE A 601 -21.09 -36.77 -3.98
N GLU A 602 -22.30 -36.29 -4.33
CA GLU A 602 -23.41 -37.07 -4.86
C GLU A 602 -24.04 -36.36 -6.05
N GLN A 603 -24.31 -37.08 -7.12
CA GLN A 603 -24.90 -36.55 -8.36
C GLN A 603 -24.13 -35.32 -8.91
N GLY A 604 -22.79 -35.36 -8.78
CA GLY A 604 -21.91 -34.29 -9.24
C GLY A 604 -21.91 -33.01 -8.36
N LYS A 605 -22.60 -32.98 -7.23
CA LYS A 605 -22.63 -31.84 -6.30
C LYS A 605 -21.98 -32.20 -4.98
N GLY A 606 -21.32 -31.24 -4.37
CA GLY A 606 -20.70 -31.42 -3.07
C GLY A 606 -21.55 -30.83 -1.92
N THR A 607 -21.51 -31.49 -0.77
CA THR A 607 -22.13 -30.99 0.46
C THR A 607 -21.20 -31.16 1.65
N ILE A 608 -21.24 -30.19 2.59
CA ILE A 608 -20.44 -30.19 3.81
C ILE A 608 -21.30 -29.72 4.97
N LYS A 609 -21.42 -30.52 6.01
CA LYS A 609 -22.07 -30.07 7.25
C LYS A 609 -21.19 -29.07 7.97
N MET A 610 -21.69 -27.86 8.18
CA MET A 610 -20.94 -26.73 8.74
C MET A 610 -21.56 -26.25 10.04
N LYS A 611 -20.69 -25.92 11.00
CA LYS A 611 -21.02 -25.08 12.15
C LYS A 611 -19.98 -23.98 12.21
N LEU A 612 -20.42 -22.73 12.09
CA LEU A 612 -19.56 -21.54 12.15
C LEU A 612 -19.88 -20.77 13.42
N GLU A 613 -18.93 -20.74 14.34
CA GLU A 613 -19.04 -19.88 15.53
C GLU A 613 -18.86 -18.39 15.16
N PRO A 614 -19.24 -17.46 16.05
CA PRO A 614 -19.05 -16.02 15.81
C PRO A 614 -17.61 -15.66 15.46
N LEU A 615 -17.42 -14.84 14.42
CA LEU A 615 -16.13 -14.36 13.95
C LEU A 615 -15.13 -15.47 13.52
N VAL A 616 -15.60 -16.69 13.31
CA VAL A 616 -14.76 -17.80 12.83
C VAL A 616 -14.71 -17.80 11.31
N SER A 617 -13.52 -18.03 10.80
CA SER A 617 -13.26 -18.37 9.39
C SER A 617 -12.59 -19.72 9.32
N LEU A 618 -12.95 -20.51 8.30
CA LEU A 618 -12.33 -21.80 8.01
C LEU A 618 -11.72 -21.77 6.60
N ILE A 619 -10.54 -22.32 6.48
CA ILE A 619 -9.86 -22.59 5.20
C ILE A 619 -9.70 -24.11 5.11
N LEU A 620 -10.60 -24.74 4.36
CA LEU A 620 -10.68 -26.18 4.27
C LEU A 620 -9.97 -26.67 3.00
N LYS A 621 -8.91 -27.44 3.18
CA LYS A 621 -8.20 -28.12 2.09
C LYS A 621 -8.83 -29.47 1.84
N VAL A 622 -9.25 -29.73 0.60
CA VAL A 622 -9.77 -31.02 0.16
C VAL A 622 -8.58 -31.96 -0.06
N VAL A 623 -8.61 -33.12 0.57
CA VAL A 623 -7.62 -34.20 0.39
C VAL A 623 -8.29 -35.49 -0.02
N ASN A 624 -7.58 -36.29 -0.83
CA ASN A 624 -8.10 -37.56 -1.34
C ASN A 624 -8.10 -38.64 -0.24
#